data_e2754dc8224848229416ce4b2cf7a961
#
_entry.id   e2754dc8224848229416ce4b2cf7a961
#
_cell.length_a   1.000
_cell.length_b   1.000
_cell.length_c   1.000
_cell.angle_alpha   90.00
_cell.angle_beta   90.00
_cell.angle_gamma   90.00
#
_symmetry.space_group_name_H-M   'P 1'
#
loop_
_entity.id
_entity.type
_entity.pdbx_description
1 polymer ?
#
loop_
_entity_poly.entity_id
_entity_poly.type
_entity_poly.pdbx_seq_one_letter_code
_entity_poly.pdbx_strand_id
1 'polypeptide(L)'
;MKDMTLQDLTTTPVDIETFIKDPEYLGAYFTDVYPYWVDKLKSIYADPLHPSCVEVLLAGSYGTGRTTAAVIGFLYDLYILTLVNNPHEVWSLMPNTSINFAIVGHNVNGCYSDMILDALSLSPYFRSKILPGKGAVLQDNMFANGIGIMCIHPSDFSVSSILGKAIIGAIFETDTGNCSPDSAYEKTYSTLYRRFYARCVNQEEISTCRLWMVSSAEGLLTSFLKSHVDTMLVSPVCEYIAPSIWDVQAHKGIYCGKTFSVYVGDADTESYIVSDDGRFADARHVIHVPIEYRQDFEKDIYAAIRELAGIPVQKPEPKKVSLRCAFRKWFVSRIGLRGLYGLGVLAAFFLGIIYGMYGV
;
A
#
# COMPACT_ATOMS: atom_id res chain seq x y z
N MET A 1 6.54 -20.95 -18.36
CA MET A 1 5.12 -20.68 -18.59
C MET A 1 4.89 -20.54 -20.08
N LYS A 2 3.79 -21.04 -20.61
CA LYS A 2 3.36 -20.81 -21.99
C LYS A 2 2.69 -19.43 -22.06
N ASP A 3 2.94 -18.66 -23.13
CA ASP A 3 2.20 -17.42 -23.34
C ASP A 3 0.72 -17.75 -23.50
N MET A 4 -0.12 -17.09 -22.70
CA MET A 4 -1.56 -17.28 -22.74
C MET A 4 -2.15 -16.56 -23.96
N THR A 5 -2.92 -17.29 -24.75
CA THR A 5 -3.58 -16.79 -25.95
C THR A 5 -5.10 -16.95 -25.83
N LEU A 6 -5.85 -16.29 -26.72
CA LEU A 6 -7.32 -16.46 -26.78
C LEU A 6 -7.76 -17.93 -26.97
N GLN A 7 -6.89 -18.80 -27.56
CA GLN A 7 -7.19 -20.22 -27.75
C GLN A 7 -7.15 -21.01 -26.43
N ASP A 8 -6.47 -20.51 -25.43
CA ASP A 8 -6.38 -21.12 -24.11
C ASP A 8 -7.63 -20.79 -23.24
N LEU A 9 -8.51 -19.93 -23.72
CA LEU A 9 -9.71 -19.47 -23.03
C LEU A 9 -11.00 -20.11 -23.58
N THR A 10 -11.98 -20.26 -22.73
CA THR A 10 -13.34 -20.70 -23.09
C THR A 10 -14.10 -19.66 -23.92
N THR A 11 -13.89 -18.38 -23.62
CA THR A 11 -14.49 -17.23 -24.31
C THR A 11 -13.55 -16.03 -24.26
N THR A 12 -13.76 -15.06 -25.16
CA THR A 12 -13.03 -13.78 -25.09
C THR A 12 -13.43 -13.01 -23.83
N PRO A 13 -12.45 -12.51 -23.07
CA PRO A 13 -12.74 -11.68 -21.90
C PRO A 13 -13.49 -10.40 -22.26
N VAL A 14 -14.41 -9.97 -21.41
CA VAL A 14 -14.94 -8.60 -21.49
C VAL A 14 -13.86 -7.61 -20.99
N ASP A 15 -13.94 -6.36 -21.45
CA ASP A 15 -13.05 -5.32 -20.93
C ASP A 15 -13.39 -4.97 -19.47
N ILE A 16 -12.43 -4.36 -18.77
CA ILE A 16 -12.55 -4.07 -17.34
C ILE A 16 -13.70 -3.09 -17.03
N GLU A 17 -14.04 -2.17 -17.92
CA GLU A 17 -15.13 -1.23 -17.70
C GLU A 17 -16.49 -1.94 -17.79
N THR A 18 -16.68 -2.83 -18.76
CA THR A 18 -17.85 -3.73 -18.84
C THR A 18 -17.93 -4.61 -17.62
N PHE A 19 -16.81 -5.21 -17.20
CA PHE A 19 -16.75 -6.05 -16.00
C PHE A 19 -17.18 -5.31 -14.72
N ILE A 20 -16.83 -4.03 -14.57
CA ILE A 20 -17.23 -3.21 -13.42
C ILE A 20 -18.72 -2.86 -13.46
N LYS A 21 -19.26 -2.50 -14.65
CA LYS A 21 -20.58 -1.87 -14.78
C LYS A 21 -21.72 -2.84 -15.03
N ASP A 22 -21.44 -3.97 -15.69
CA ASP A 22 -22.49 -4.93 -16.04
C ASP A 22 -22.92 -5.76 -14.81
N PRO A 23 -24.22 -5.80 -14.48
CA PRO A 23 -24.77 -6.59 -13.38
C PRO A 23 -24.48 -8.10 -13.48
N GLU A 24 -24.18 -8.63 -14.65
CA GLU A 24 -23.75 -10.02 -14.83
C GLU A 24 -22.44 -10.29 -14.08
N TYR A 25 -21.53 -9.28 -14.02
CA TYR A 25 -20.23 -9.39 -13.36
C TYR A 25 -20.25 -8.69 -11.99
N LEU A 26 -19.77 -7.44 -11.91
CA LEU A 26 -19.62 -6.73 -10.65
C LEU A 26 -20.61 -5.57 -10.46
N GLY A 27 -21.35 -5.18 -11.50
CA GLY A 27 -22.22 -3.99 -11.48
C GLY A 27 -23.35 -4.04 -10.46
N ALA A 28 -23.74 -5.23 -10.00
CA ALA A 28 -24.72 -5.38 -8.92
C ALA A 28 -24.14 -5.03 -7.53
N TYR A 29 -22.84 -5.13 -7.33
CA TYR A 29 -22.16 -4.87 -6.06
C TYR A 29 -21.41 -3.53 -6.04
N PHE A 30 -20.63 -3.23 -7.07
CA PHE A 30 -19.85 -1.98 -7.17
C PHE A 30 -20.62 -0.94 -8.00
N THR A 31 -21.67 -0.35 -7.42
CA THR A 31 -22.55 0.59 -8.12
C THR A 31 -21.99 1.99 -8.30
N ASP A 32 -20.99 2.39 -7.50
CA ASP A 32 -20.43 3.75 -7.49
C ASP A 32 -18.88 3.70 -7.34
N VAL A 33 -18.22 3.27 -8.42
CA VAL A 33 -16.76 3.29 -8.48
C VAL A 33 -16.30 4.65 -8.99
N TYR A 34 -15.36 5.30 -8.30
CA TYR A 34 -14.81 6.57 -8.74
C TYR A 34 -14.24 6.49 -10.16
N PRO A 35 -14.59 7.41 -11.06
CA PRO A 35 -14.09 7.42 -12.45
C PRO A 35 -12.55 7.37 -12.53
N TYR A 36 -11.87 8.03 -11.61
CA TYR A 36 -10.40 7.98 -11.49
C TYR A 36 -9.88 6.53 -11.47
N TRP A 37 -10.49 5.65 -10.67
CA TRP A 37 -10.05 4.26 -10.59
C TRP A 37 -10.45 3.44 -11.82
N VAL A 38 -11.61 3.72 -12.40
CA VAL A 38 -12.00 3.07 -13.66
C VAL A 38 -10.97 3.36 -14.75
N ASP A 39 -10.52 4.62 -14.90
CA ASP A 39 -9.53 5.01 -15.89
C ASP A 39 -8.15 4.37 -15.60
N LYS A 40 -7.74 4.31 -14.32
CA LYS A 40 -6.50 3.64 -13.94
C LYS A 40 -6.53 2.14 -14.21
N LEU A 41 -7.62 1.47 -13.86
CA LEU A 41 -7.81 0.05 -14.15
C LEU A 41 -7.85 -0.22 -15.66
N LYS A 42 -8.47 0.65 -16.47
CA LYS A 42 -8.42 0.56 -17.94
C LYS A 42 -6.99 0.64 -18.48
N SER A 43 -6.16 1.49 -17.91
CA SER A 43 -4.75 1.58 -18.29
C SER A 43 -3.99 0.29 -17.92
N ILE A 44 -4.19 -0.24 -16.71
CA ILE A 44 -3.54 -1.48 -16.24
C ILE A 44 -3.97 -2.69 -17.09
N TYR A 45 -5.24 -2.72 -17.51
CA TYR A 45 -5.84 -3.81 -18.27
C TYR A 45 -6.08 -3.47 -19.74
N ALA A 46 -5.24 -2.63 -20.34
CA ALA A 46 -5.33 -2.30 -21.76
C ALA A 46 -5.25 -3.55 -22.64
N ASP A 47 -4.44 -4.52 -22.26
CA ASP A 47 -4.49 -5.90 -22.75
C ASP A 47 -4.72 -6.84 -21.56
N PRO A 48 -5.89 -7.47 -21.43
CA PRO A 48 -6.19 -8.36 -20.31
C PRO A 48 -5.30 -9.60 -20.22
N LEU A 49 -4.76 -10.08 -21.33
CA LEU A 49 -3.94 -11.28 -21.38
C LEU A 49 -2.44 -11.00 -21.24
N HIS A 50 -2.00 -9.80 -21.62
CA HIS A 50 -0.61 -9.37 -21.57
C HIS A 50 -0.50 -8.06 -20.78
N PRO A 51 -0.68 -8.11 -19.47
CA PRO A 51 -0.64 -6.92 -18.62
C PRO A 51 0.72 -6.25 -18.64
N SER A 52 0.72 -4.91 -18.59
CA SER A 52 1.94 -4.10 -18.56
C SER A 52 2.68 -4.15 -17.21
N CYS A 53 2.03 -4.65 -16.17
CA CYS A 53 2.61 -4.71 -14.83
C CYS A 53 2.30 -6.02 -14.11
N VAL A 54 3.22 -6.47 -13.29
CA VAL A 54 3.11 -7.67 -12.45
C VAL A 54 2.78 -7.34 -11.00
N GLU A 55 3.01 -6.10 -10.60
CA GLU A 55 2.76 -5.62 -9.25
C GLU A 55 2.13 -4.23 -9.28
N VAL A 56 1.09 -4.04 -8.47
CA VAL A 56 0.36 -2.78 -8.33
C VAL A 56 0.27 -2.41 -6.86
N LEU A 57 0.82 -1.25 -6.49
CA LEU A 57 0.66 -0.67 -5.16
C LEU A 57 -0.28 0.54 -5.23
N LEU A 58 -1.46 0.40 -4.64
CA LEU A 58 -2.40 1.49 -4.46
C LEU A 58 -2.20 2.09 -3.07
N ALA A 59 -1.68 3.30 -3.03
CA ALA A 59 -1.40 4.03 -1.79
C ALA A 59 -2.15 5.38 -1.75
N GLY A 60 -1.75 6.26 -0.84
CA GLY A 60 -2.24 7.65 -0.82
C GLY A 60 -3.29 7.93 0.25
N SER A 61 -4.16 8.89 -0.02
CA SER A 61 -5.11 9.46 0.94
C SER A 61 -6.23 8.51 1.35
N TYR A 62 -6.84 8.77 2.53
CA TYR A 62 -8.01 8.03 2.99
C TYR A 62 -9.27 8.39 2.18
N GLY A 63 -10.24 7.45 2.14
CA GLY A 63 -11.53 7.68 1.50
C GLY A 63 -11.50 7.80 -0.04
N THR A 64 -10.41 7.41 -0.67
CA THR A 64 -10.24 7.44 -2.14
C THR A 64 -10.72 6.18 -2.86
N GLY A 65 -11.16 5.14 -2.14
CA GLY A 65 -11.64 3.89 -2.75
C GLY A 65 -10.52 2.96 -3.25
N ARG A 66 -9.29 3.10 -2.76
CA ARG A 66 -8.13 2.22 -3.08
C ARG A 66 -8.44 0.75 -2.89
N THR A 67 -9.04 0.40 -1.74
CA THR A 67 -9.45 -0.98 -1.41
C THR A 67 -10.42 -1.52 -2.46
N THR A 68 -11.42 -0.74 -2.82
CA THR A 68 -12.39 -1.10 -3.87
C THR A 68 -11.68 -1.34 -5.21
N ALA A 69 -10.78 -0.44 -5.61
CA ALA A 69 -10.03 -0.58 -6.86
C ALA A 69 -9.15 -1.84 -6.88
N ALA A 70 -8.44 -2.13 -5.78
CA ALA A 70 -7.62 -3.33 -5.66
C ALA A 70 -8.46 -4.61 -5.69
N VAL A 71 -9.60 -4.63 -5.00
CA VAL A 71 -10.52 -5.77 -5.01
C VAL A 71 -11.10 -5.99 -6.42
N ILE A 72 -11.46 -4.93 -7.13
CA ILE A 72 -11.92 -5.04 -8.53
C ILE A 72 -10.81 -5.62 -9.41
N GLY A 73 -9.58 -5.11 -9.29
CA GLY A 73 -8.44 -5.64 -10.06
C GLY A 73 -8.16 -7.12 -9.75
N PHE A 74 -8.15 -7.49 -8.47
CA PHE A 74 -8.01 -8.88 -8.04
C PHE A 74 -9.13 -9.79 -8.58
N LEU A 75 -10.39 -9.31 -8.57
CA LEU A 75 -11.52 -10.06 -9.12
C LEU A 75 -11.49 -10.15 -10.64
N TYR A 76 -10.93 -9.15 -11.32
CA TYR A 76 -10.76 -9.22 -12.76
C TYR A 76 -9.67 -10.21 -13.16
N ASP A 77 -8.54 -10.24 -12.44
CA ASP A 77 -7.53 -11.28 -12.61
C ASP A 77 -8.14 -12.69 -12.40
N LEU A 78 -8.94 -12.83 -11.33
CA LEU A 78 -9.66 -14.08 -11.06
C LEU A 78 -10.67 -14.43 -12.19
N TYR A 79 -11.39 -13.44 -12.71
CA TYR A 79 -12.32 -13.60 -13.83
C TYR A 79 -11.58 -14.15 -15.07
N ILE A 80 -10.48 -13.53 -15.49
CA ILE A 80 -9.67 -14.02 -16.61
C ILE A 80 -9.29 -15.48 -16.40
N LEU A 81 -8.88 -15.85 -15.21
CA LEU A 81 -8.46 -17.21 -14.90
C LEU A 81 -9.59 -18.22 -14.89
N THR A 82 -10.82 -17.80 -14.54
CA THR A 82 -11.99 -18.69 -14.67
C THR A 82 -12.32 -19.04 -16.13
N LEU A 83 -11.82 -18.25 -17.08
CA LEU A 83 -11.94 -18.51 -18.50
C LEU A 83 -10.89 -19.50 -19.03
N VAL A 84 -9.81 -19.74 -18.30
CA VAL A 84 -8.72 -20.64 -18.76
C VAL A 84 -9.21 -22.09 -18.78
N ASN A 85 -9.08 -22.75 -19.95
CA ASN A 85 -9.53 -24.13 -20.16
C ASN A 85 -8.74 -25.11 -19.28
N ASN A 86 -7.41 -24.99 -19.25
CA ASN A 86 -6.53 -25.88 -18.50
C ASN A 86 -5.43 -25.09 -17.76
N PRO A 87 -5.71 -24.60 -16.55
CA PRO A 87 -4.75 -23.81 -15.79
C PRO A 87 -3.44 -24.54 -15.50
N HIS A 88 -3.48 -25.88 -15.28
CA HIS A 88 -2.28 -26.66 -14.99
C HIS A 88 -1.32 -26.70 -16.19
N GLU A 89 -1.83 -26.73 -17.40
CA GLU A 89 -1.04 -26.68 -18.62
C GLU A 89 -0.39 -25.31 -18.82
N VAL A 90 -1.17 -24.23 -18.67
CA VAL A 90 -0.69 -22.85 -18.83
C VAL A 90 0.49 -22.56 -17.91
N TRP A 91 0.42 -22.98 -16.64
CA TRP A 91 1.50 -22.76 -15.67
C TRP A 91 2.48 -23.95 -15.55
N SER A 92 2.38 -24.95 -16.43
CA SER A 92 3.24 -26.14 -16.40
C SER A 92 3.26 -26.82 -15.03
N LEU A 93 2.09 -26.97 -14.42
CA LEU A 93 1.90 -27.53 -13.08
C LEU A 93 1.52 -29.01 -13.17
N MET A 94 1.90 -29.74 -12.13
CA MET A 94 1.42 -31.13 -11.98
C MET A 94 -0.10 -31.13 -11.73
N PRO A 95 -0.85 -32.13 -12.27
CA PRO A 95 -2.31 -32.16 -12.16
C PRO A 95 -2.87 -32.05 -10.74
N ASN A 96 -2.10 -32.47 -9.74
CA ASN A 96 -2.50 -32.43 -8.33
C ASN A 96 -2.06 -31.15 -7.60
N THR A 97 -1.43 -30.21 -8.28
CA THR A 97 -1.01 -28.95 -7.65
C THR A 97 -2.21 -28.05 -7.43
N SER A 98 -2.46 -27.65 -6.18
CA SER A 98 -3.50 -26.66 -5.86
C SER A 98 -3.10 -25.28 -6.40
N ILE A 99 -3.96 -24.67 -7.21
CA ILE A 99 -3.80 -23.34 -7.78
C ILE A 99 -4.65 -22.36 -6.96
N ASN A 100 -4.05 -21.29 -6.46
CA ASN A 100 -4.74 -20.39 -5.55
C ASN A 100 -4.46 -18.92 -5.84
N PHE A 101 -5.47 -18.11 -5.55
CA PHE A 101 -5.36 -16.68 -5.28
C PHE A 101 -5.23 -16.46 -3.78
N ALA A 102 -4.31 -15.60 -3.37
CA ALA A 102 -4.07 -15.34 -1.95
C ALA A 102 -4.64 -13.98 -1.52
N ILE A 103 -5.32 -13.95 -0.38
CA ILE A 103 -5.66 -12.73 0.35
C ILE A 103 -4.76 -12.70 1.58
N VAL A 104 -3.89 -11.69 1.68
CA VAL A 104 -2.89 -11.59 2.73
C VAL A 104 -3.18 -10.36 3.58
N GLY A 105 -3.45 -10.56 4.86
CA GLY A 105 -3.75 -9.47 5.77
C GLY A 105 -3.85 -9.93 7.22
N HIS A 106 -3.79 -8.99 8.17
CA HIS A 106 -3.93 -9.30 9.59
C HIS A 106 -5.34 -9.72 9.96
N ASN A 107 -6.30 -9.13 9.30
CA ASN A 107 -7.71 -9.47 9.48
C ASN A 107 -8.20 -10.23 8.24
N VAL A 108 -7.81 -11.49 8.14
CA VAL A 108 -8.21 -12.37 7.02
C VAL A 108 -9.72 -12.62 6.95
N ASN A 109 -10.47 -12.29 7.99
CA ASN A 109 -11.93 -12.24 8.01
C ASN A 109 -12.44 -10.79 8.01
N GLY A 110 -11.67 -9.85 7.46
CA GLY A 110 -11.96 -8.43 7.43
C GLY A 110 -12.41 -7.93 6.07
N CYS A 111 -12.31 -6.62 5.91
CA CYS A 111 -12.88 -5.86 4.79
C CYS A 111 -12.63 -6.46 3.40
N TYR A 112 -11.42 -6.94 3.10
CA TYR A 112 -11.11 -7.54 1.78
C TYR A 112 -11.84 -8.85 1.55
N SER A 113 -11.80 -9.76 2.54
CA SER A 113 -12.47 -11.05 2.44
C SER A 113 -13.97 -10.90 2.29
N ASP A 114 -14.57 -9.99 3.06
CA ASP A 114 -16.00 -9.73 3.01
C ASP A 114 -16.39 -9.11 1.67
N MET A 115 -15.67 -8.09 1.19
CA MET A 115 -15.92 -7.49 -0.12
C MET A 115 -15.80 -8.49 -1.27
N ILE A 116 -14.79 -9.35 -1.24
CA ILE A 116 -14.59 -10.38 -2.28
C ILE A 116 -15.72 -11.42 -2.20
N LEU A 117 -16.04 -11.90 -1.01
CA LEU A 117 -17.11 -12.88 -0.82
C LEU A 117 -18.48 -12.35 -1.27
N ASP A 118 -18.81 -11.11 -0.90
CA ASP A 118 -20.03 -10.45 -1.30
C ASP A 118 -20.10 -10.27 -2.83
N ALA A 119 -19.01 -9.78 -3.44
CA ALA A 119 -18.94 -9.63 -4.90
C ALA A 119 -19.10 -10.96 -5.63
N LEU A 120 -18.45 -12.03 -5.17
CA LEU A 120 -18.59 -13.37 -5.74
C LEU A 120 -20.02 -13.91 -5.59
N SER A 121 -20.68 -13.66 -4.45
CA SER A 121 -22.01 -14.18 -4.15
C SER A 121 -23.12 -13.40 -4.86
N LEU A 122 -22.93 -12.11 -5.14
CA LEU A 122 -23.89 -11.28 -5.86
C LEU A 122 -23.75 -11.36 -7.38
N SER A 123 -22.56 -11.64 -7.91
CA SER A 123 -22.31 -11.78 -9.34
C SER A 123 -22.92 -13.05 -9.91
N PRO A 124 -23.87 -12.97 -10.88
CA PRO A 124 -24.40 -14.13 -11.57
C PRO A 124 -23.31 -14.96 -12.25
N TYR A 125 -22.33 -14.28 -12.87
CA TYR A 125 -21.19 -14.92 -13.52
C TYR A 125 -20.42 -15.81 -12.55
N PHE A 126 -19.91 -15.24 -11.44
CA PHE A 126 -19.10 -16.01 -10.49
C PHE A 126 -19.90 -17.14 -9.82
N ARG A 127 -21.16 -16.90 -9.47
CA ARG A 127 -22.05 -17.97 -8.94
C ARG A 127 -22.15 -19.16 -9.88
N SER A 128 -22.16 -18.93 -11.20
CA SER A 128 -22.22 -20.01 -12.19
C SER A 128 -20.92 -20.80 -12.30
N LYS A 129 -19.79 -20.24 -11.86
CA LYS A 129 -18.45 -20.85 -11.92
C LYS A 129 -18.02 -21.54 -10.63
N ILE A 130 -18.62 -21.17 -9.49
CA ILE A 130 -18.31 -21.77 -8.18
C ILE A 130 -18.97 -23.16 -8.10
N LEU A 131 -18.21 -24.16 -7.64
CA LEU A 131 -18.70 -25.51 -7.48
C LEU A 131 -19.83 -25.60 -6.44
N PRO A 132 -20.85 -26.46 -6.65
CA PRO A 132 -21.93 -26.65 -5.70
C PRO A 132 -21.43 -27.01 -4.30
N GLY A 133 -22.01 -26.39 -3.27
CA GLY A 133 -21.59 -26.57 -1.86
C GLY A 133 -20.33 -25.81 -1.45
N LYS A 134 -19.70 -25.08 -2.36
CA LYS A 134 -18.61 -24.16 -2.10
C LYS A 134 -19.15 -22.70 -2.15
N GLY A 135 -18.41 -21.76 -1.60
CA GLY A 135 -18.78 -20.33 -1.69
C GLY A 135 -19.33 -19.72 -0.42
N ALA A 136 -19.58 -20.52 0.63
CA ALA A 136 -19.97 -19.98 1.95
C ALA A 136 -18.78 -19.36 2.71
N VAL A 137 -17.57 -19.84 2.45
CA VAL A 137 -16.32 -19.36 3.06
C VAL A 137 -15.24 -19.29 1.98
N LEU A 138 -14.50 -18.17 1.92
CA LEU A 138 -13.46 -17.96 0.89
C LEU A 138 -12.39 -19.05 0.87
N GLN A 139 -11.99 -19.56 2.03
CA GLN A 139 -10.94 -20.58 2.14
C GLN A 139 -11.26 -21.89 1.44
N ASP A 140 -12.57 -22.16 1.21
CA ASP A 140 -13.04 -23.38 0.57
C ASP A 140 -13.59 -23.14 -0.83
N ASN A 141 -13.52 -21.92 -1.33
CA ASN A 141 -14.00 -21.59 -2.67
C ASN A 141 -13.13 -22.26 -3.72
N MET A 142 -13.73 -23.16 -4.47
CA MET A 142 -13.13 -23.79 -5.63
C MET A 142 -13.99 -23.51 -6.85
N PHE A 143 -13.33 -23.04 -7.91
CA PHE A 143 -13.94 -22.85 -9.21
C PHE A 143 -13.92 -24.14 -10.01
N ALA A 144 -14.80 -24.25 -11.02
CA ALA A 144 -14.94 -25.45 -11.84
C ALA A 144 -13.63 -25.89 -12.52
N ASN A 145 -12.72 -24.94 -12.80
CA ASN A 145 -11.42 -25.23 -13.39
C ASN A 145 -10.30 -25.50 -12.34
N GLY A 146 -10.64 -25.71 -11.07
CA GLY A 146 -9.69 -26.10 -10.03
C GLY A 146 -8.96 -24.96 -9.31
N ILE A 147 -9.32 -23.71 -9.61
CA ILE A 147 -8.74 -22.54 -8.92
C ILE A 147 -9.46 -22.33 -7.58
N GLY A 148 -8.70 -21.99 -6.55
CA GLY A 148 -9.21 -21.65 -5.21
C GLY A 148 -8.77 -20.29 -4.73
N ILE A 149 -9.38 -19.83 -3.66
CA ILE A 149 -8.97 -18.63 -2.93
C ILE A 149 -8.51 -19.07 -1.55
N MET A 150 -7.42 -18.47 -1.05
CA MET A 150 -6.91 -18.75 0.28
C MET A 150 -6.60 -17.46 1.04
N CYS A 151 -6.92 -17.45 2.33
CA CYS A 151 -6.56 -16.35 3.22
C CYS A 151 -5.30 -16.70 4.00
N ILE A 152 -4.37 -15.74 4.08
CA ILE A 152 -3.06 -15.89 4.73
C ILE A 152 -2.89 -14.78 5.74
N HIS A 153 -2.74 -15.14 7.01
CA HIS A 153 -2.32 -14.21 8.04
C HIS A 153 -0.78 -14.11 8.04
N PRO A 154 -0.17 -12.90 7.92
CA PRO A 154 1.27 -12.75 7.97
C PRO A 154 1.80 -13.14 9.36
N SER A 155 2.49 -14.27 9.42
CA SER A 155 3.12 -14.80 10.62
C SER A 155 4.29 -15.69 10.24
N ASP A 156 5.15 -16.02 11.18
CA ASP A 156 6.27 -16.95 10.91
C ASP A 156 5.79 -18.35 10.46
N PHE A 157 4.55 -18.72 10.77
CA PHE A 157 3.93 -19.98 10.34
C PHE A 157 3.27 -19.89 8.97
N SER A 158 3.00 -18.69 8.44
CA SER A 158 2.30 -18.52 7.15
C SER A 158 3.11 -19.08 5.97
N VAL A 159 4.43 -19.06 6.06
CA VAL A 159 5.30 -19.64 5.04
C VAL A 159 5.01 -21.13 4.83
N SER A 160 4.72 -21.89 5.90
CA SER A 160 4.41 -23.32 5.79
C SER A 160 3.08 -23.59 5.06
N SER A 161 2.09 -22.72 5.20
CA SER A 161 0.77 -22.85 4.54
C SER A 161 0.83 -22.61 3.04
N ILE A 162 1.86 -21.91 2.57
CA ILE A 162 2.10 -21.59 1.16
C ILE A 162 2.89 -22.72 0.47
N LEU A 163 3.60 -23.58 1.24
CA LEU A 163 4.40 -24.65 0.69
C LEU A 163 3.52 -25.65 -0.07
N GLY A 164 3.98 -26.05 -1.26
CA GLY A 164 3.28 -27.02 -2.10
C GLY A 164 2.10 -26.45 -2.92
N LYS A 165 1.71 -25.19 -2.73
CA LYS A 165 0.64 -24.52 -3.48
C LYS A 165 1.21 -23.64 -4.60
N ALA A 166 0.50 -23.52 -5.71
CA ALA A 166 0.77 -22.54 -6.74
C ALA A 166 -0.06 -21.28 -6.44
N ILE A 167 0.61 -20.21 -6.07
CA ILE A 167 -0.03 -18.90 -5.91
C ILE A 167 0.18 -18.14 -7.22
N ILE A 168 -0.92 -17.78 -7.88
CA ILE A 168 -0.93 -17.16 -9.20
C ILE A 168 -1.43 -15.72 -9.21
N GLY A 169 -1.88 -15.20 -8.07
CA GLY A 169 -2.23 -13.83 -7.81
C GLY A 169 -2.44 -13.62 -6.33
N ALA A 170 -2.29 -12.40 -5.87
CA ALA A 170 -2.52 -12.07 -4.46
C ALA A 170 -2.94 -10.63 -4.27
N ILE A 171 -3.68 -10.37 -3.18
CA ILE A 171 -3.94 -9.04 -2.66
C ILE A 171 -3.39 -8.95 -1.23
N PHE A 172 -2.61 -7.89 -0.98
CA PHE A 172 -1.97 -7.62 0.31
C PHE A 172 -2.58 -6.39 0.96
N GLU A 173 -3.09 -6.55 2.17
CA GLU A 173 -3.43 -5.44 3.04
C GLU A 173 -2.20 -5.06 3.87
N THR A 174 -1.61 -3.91 3.60
CA THR A 174 -0.39 -3.45 4.28
C THR A 174 -0.64 -2.35 5.31
N ASP A 175 -1.86 -1.89 5.47
CA ASP A 175 -2.29 -0.93 6.50
C ASP A 175 -2.43 -1.63 7.87
N THR A 176 -1.34 -2.20 8.31
CA THR A 176 -1.30 -2.95 9.57
C THR A 176 -0.90 -2.02 10.70
N GLY A 177 -1.73 -1.07 11.04
CA GLY A 177 -1.49 -0.26 12.24
C GLY A 177 -1.03 -1.15 13.41
N ASN A 178 0.21 -1.08 13.80
CA ASN A 178 0.85 -1.64 15.00
C ASN A 178 0.73 -3.16 15.28
N CYS A 179 0.16 -3.98 14.37
CA CYS A 179 -0.25 -5.34 14.73
C CYS A 179 0.72 -6.46 14.32
N SER A 180 1.73 -6.19 13.48
CA SER A 180 2.70 -7.24 13.09
C SER A 180 4.10 -6.68 12.93
N PRO A 181 5.11 -7.44 13.34
CA PRO A 181 6.50 -7.08 13.02
C PRO A 181 6.66 -7.03 11.49
N ASP A 182 7.24 -5.96 10.97
CA ASP A 182 7.59 -5.79 9.55
C ASP A 182 8.24 -7.05 8.97
N SER A 183 9.04 -7.74 9.80
CA SER A 183 9.73 -8.97 9.42
C SER A 183 8.81 -10.13 9.00
N ALA A 184 7.65 -10.31 9.62
CA ALA A 184 6.72 -11.38 9.26
C ALA A 184 5.99 -11.07 7.95
N TYR A 185 5.64 -9.80 7.76
CA TYR A 185 5.03 -9.33 6.53
C TYR A 185 6.00 -9.44 5.36
N GLU A 186 7.22 -8.94 5.52
CA GLU A 186 8.29 -8.99 4.53
C GLU A 186 8.64 -10.43 4.13
N LYS A 187 8.73 -11.35 5.10
CA LYS A 187 8.95 -12.78 4.81
C LYS A 187 7.81 -13.39 4.00
N THR A 188 6.56 -13.09 4.38
CA THR A 188 5.38 -13.59 3.69
C THR A 188 5.34 -13.05 2.26
N TYR A 189 5.51 -11.73 2.10
CA TYR A 189 5.59 -11.09 0.78
C TYR A 189 6.70 -11.71 -0.06
N SER A 190 7.94 -11.74 0.43
CA SER A 190 9.09 -12.26 -0.32
C SER A 190 8.90 -13.73 -0.75
N THR A 191 8.26 -14.54 0.10
CA THR A 191 7.96 -15.92 -0.22
C THR A 191 6.90 -16.04 -1.32
N LEU A 192 5.83 -15.25 -1.23
CA LEU A 192 4.78 -15.21 -2.23
C LEU A 192 5.30 -14.66 -3.56
N TYR A 193 6.02 -13.52 -3.52
CA TYR A 193 6.60 -12.89 -4.70
C TYR A 193 7.50 -13.85 -5.48
N ARG A 194 8.45 -14.52 -4.83
CA ARG A 194 9.35 -15.48 -5.49
C ARG A 194 8.58 -16.63 -6.14
N ARG A 195 7.52 -17.13 -5.49
CA ARG A 195 6.71 -18.22 -6.01
C ARG A 195 5.82 -17.79 -7.17
N PHE A 196 5.23 -16.60 -7.03
CA PHE A 196 4.46 -15.96 -8.07
C PHE A 196 5.36 -15.70 -9.29
N TYR A 197 6.47 -15.01 -9.10
CA TYR A 197 7.40 -14.66 -10.17
C TYR A 197 7.89 -15.89 -10.94
N ALA A 198 8.29 -16.94 -10.23
CA ALA A 198 8.79 -18.18 -10.85
C ALA A 198 7.73 -18.92 -11.68
N ARG A 199 6.43 -18.63 -11.48
CA ARG A 199 5.34 -19.35 -12.17
C ARG A 199 4.53 -18.50 -13.11
N CYS A 200 4.37 -17.22 -12.80
CA CYS A 200 3.44 -16.33 -13.49
C CYS A 200 4.13 -15.27 -14.35
N VAL A 201 5.46 -15.13 -14.24
CA VAL A 201 6.24 -14.18 -15.05
C VAL A 201 7.03 -14.96 -16.08
N ASN A 202 6.90 -14.58 -17.33
CA ASN A 202 7.65 -15.19 -18.43
C ASN A 202 9.01 -14.49 -18.63
N GLN A 203 9.76 -14.88 -19.66
CA GLN A 203 11.07 -14.29 -19.98
C GLN A 203 10.98 -12.79 -20.39
N GLU A 204 9.81 -12.33 -20.77
CA GLU A 204 9.54 -10.95 -21.17
C GLU A 204 8.92 -10.13 -20.02
N GLU A 205 8.92 -10.69 -18.80
CA GLU A 205 8.33 -10.08 -17.59
C GLU A 205 6.81 -9.82 -17.70
N ILE A 206 6.12 -10.57 -18.57
CA ILE A 206 4.67 -10.49 -18.73
C ILE A 206 4.01 -11.52 -17.80
N SER A 207 3.10 -11.06 -16.96
CA SER A 207 2.31 -11.90 -16.07
C SER A 207 0.84 -11.89 -16.46
N THR A 208 0.20 -13.05 -16.40
CA THR A 208 -1.26 -13.15 -16.59
C THR A 208 -2.06 -12.67 -15.39
N CYS A 209 -1.42 -12.55 -14.23
CA CYS A 209 -2.03 -12.08 -12.98
C CYS A 209 -1.09 -11.11 -12.27
N ARG A 210 -1.58 -10.49 -11.20
CA ARG A 210 -0.85 -9.46 -10.47
C ARG A 210 -0.79 -9.73 -8.99
N LEU A 211 0.19 -9.09 -8.37
CA LEU A 211 0.23 -8.87 -6.94
C LEU A 211 -0.32 -7.48 -6.65
N TRP A 212 -1.42 -7.41 -5.95
CA TRP A 212 -2.03 -6.16 -5.51
C TRP A 212 -1.61 -5.84 -4.09
N MET A 213 -1.17 -4.63 -3.86
CA MET A 213 -0.88 -4.10 -2.52
C MET A 213 -1.70 -2.86 -2.27
N VAL A 214 -2.21 -2.70 -1.06
CA VAL A 214 -2.94 -1.49 -0.65
C VAL A 214 -2.35 -0.97 0.64
N SER A 215 -2.00 0.31 0.65
CA SER A 215 -1.44 0.98 1.82
C SER A 215 -1.97 2.40 1.99
N SER A 216 -1.96 2.91 3.21
CA SER A 216 -2.10 4.34 3.49
C SER A 216 -0.75 5.05 3.37
N ALA A 217 -0.78 6.40 3.37
CA ALA A 217 0.44 7.19 3.46
C ALA A 217 1.21 6.91 4.77
N GLU A 218 0.52 6.54 5.84
CA GLU A 218 1.15 6.15 7.10
C GLU A 218 1.83 4.78 6.98
N GLY A 219 1.19 3.81 6.34
CA GLY A 219 1.77 2.49 6.07
C GLY A 219 3.07 2.57 5.25
N LEU A 220 3.16 3.53 4.32
CA LEU A 220 4.36 3.78 3.53
C LEU A 220 5.58 4.27 4.35
N LEU A 221 5.38 4.65 5.61
CA LEU A 221 6.47 5.04 6.51
C LEU A 221 7.17 3.83 7.16
N THR A 222 6.62 2.62 7.01
CA THR A 222 7.29 1.39 7.48
C THR A 222 8.56 1.13 6.68
N SER A 223 9.54 0.51 7.32
CA SER A 223 10.85 0.23 6.68
C SER A 223 10.70 -0.63 5.42
N PHE A 224 9.83 -1.63 5.49
CA PHE A 224 9.55 -2.53 4.37
C PHE A 224 8.95 -1.78 3.18
N LEU A 225 7.80 -1.09 3.36
CA LEU A 225 7.12 -0.43 2.26
C LEU A 225 7.92 0.73 1.68
N LYS A 226 8.65 1.48 2.51
CA LYS A 226 9.52 2.54 2.02
C LYS A 226 10.57 2.01 1.04
N SER A 227 11.31 0.96 1.44
CA SER A 227 12.28 0.31 0.56
C SER A 227 11.65 -0.32 -0.67
N HIS A 228 10.43 -0.85 -0.52
CA HIS A 228 9.69 -1.48 -1.61
C HIS A 228 9.24 -0.46 -2.66
N VAL A 229 8.70 0.69 -2.25
CA VAL A 229 8.33 1.79 -3.15
C VAL A 229 9.54 2.30 -3.94
N ASP A 230 10.69 2.47 -3.30
CA ASP A 230 11.92 2.88 -3.98
C ASP A 230 12.30 1.89 -5.11
N THR A 231 12.06 0.60 -4.89
CA THR A 231 12.28 -0.45 -5.90
C THR A 231 11.24 -0.39 -7.01
N MET A 232 9.96 -0.22 -6.66
CA MET A 232 8.86 -0.14 -7.64
C MET A 232 9.00 1.06 -8.58
N LEU A 233 9.42 2.22 -8.07
CA LEU A 233 9.56 3.45 -8.87
C LEU A 233 10.59 3.34 -10.00
N VAL A 234 11.53 2.39 -9.92
CA VAL A 234 12.54 2.15 -10.96
C VAL A 234 12.23 0.92 -11.82
N SER A 235 11.21 0.15 -11.47
CA SER A 235 10.82 -1.07 -12.19
C SER A 235 9.79 -0.74 -13.27
N PRO A 236 10.02 -1.15 -14.53
CA PRO A 236 9.07 -0.91 -15.62
C PRO A 236 7.81 -1.79 -15.53
N VAL A 237 7.84 -2.83 -14.69
CA VAL A 237 6.74 -3.80 -14.56
C VAL A 237 5.96 -3.64 -13.24
N CYS A 238 6.17 -2.54 -12.55
CA CYS A 238 5.46 -2.18 -11.33
C CYS A 238 4.68 -0.87 -11.53
N GLU A 239 3.48 -0.80 -10.96
CA GLU A 239 2.64 0.40 -10.98
C GLU A 239 2.43 0.89 -9.55
N TYR A 240 2.85 2.13 -9.28
CA TYR A 240 2.64 2.81 -8.01
C TYR A 240 1.66 3.97 -8.20
N ILE A 241 0.50 3.90 -7.54
CA ILE A 241 -0.57 4.88 -7.68
C ILE A 241 -0.95 5.40 -6.29
N ALA A 242 -0.69 6.68 -6.04
CA ALA A 242 -0.93 7.33 -4.75
C ALA A 242 -1.64 8.69 -4.92
N PRO A 243 -2.95 8.71 -5.27
CA PRO A 243 -3.66 9.95 -5.48
C PRO A 243 -3.99 10.68 -4.17
N SER A 244 -4.14 11.99 -4.28
CA SER A 244 -4.82 12.78 -3.27
C SER A 244 -6.33 12.55 -3.31
N ILE A 245 -7.03 12.97 -2.24
CA ILE A 245 -8.50 12.90 -2.22
C ILE A 245 -9.14 13.79 -3.29
N TRP A 246 -8.53 14.93 -3.60
CA TRP A 246 -9.05 15.86 -4.62
C TRP A 246 -8.81 15.37 -6.04
N ASP A 247 -7.77 14.59 -6.31
CA ASP A 247 -7.58 13.95 -7.61
C ASP A 247 -8.72 12.95 -7.89
N VAL A 248 -9.04 12.12 -6.91
CA VAL A 248 -10.08 11.10 -7.04
C VAL A 248 -11.49 11.71 -7.08
N GLN A 249 -11.73 12.75 -6.28
CA GLN A 249 -13.04 13.40 -6.18
C GLN A 249 -13.26 14.57 -7.14
N ALA A 250 -12.34 14.84 -8.04
CA ALA A 250 -12.43 15.95 -9.01
C ALA A 250 -13.75 15.93 -9.82
N HIS A 251 -14.26 14.73 -10.14
CA HIS A 251 -15.52 14.57 -10.88
C HIS A 251 -16.76 15.05 -10.13
N LYS A 252 -16.71 15.22 -8.80
CA LYS A 252 -17.85 15.68 -8.00
C LYS A 252 -18.16 17.17 -8.17
N GLY A 253 -17.26 17.95 -8.77
CA GLY A 253 -17.43 19.38 -8.99
C GLY A 253 -17.58 20.20 -7.70
N ILE A 254 -17.07 19.69 -6.58
CA ILE A 254 -17.22 20.34 -5.25
C ILE A 254 -16.15 21.42 -5.00
N TYR A 255 -15.11 21.47 -5.84
CA TYR A 255 -13.99 22.38 -5.68
C TYR A 255 -14.23 23.68 -6.47
N CYS A 256 -14.00 24.82 -5.85
CA CYS A 256 -14.15 26.15 -6.49
C CYS A 256 -12.99 26.51 -7.44
N GLY A 257 -11.98 25.65 -7.56
CA GLY A 257 -10.80 25.88 -8.39
C GLY A 257 -9.71 26.76 -7.77
N LYS A 258 -9.94 27.31 -6.58
CA LYS A 258 -8.91 28.05 -5.83
C LYS A 258 -8.06 27.09 -5.03
N THR A 259 -6.75 27.33 -4.99
CA THR A 259 -5.81 26.53 -4.23
C THR A 259 -4.94 27.39 -3.33
N PHE A 260 -4.35 26.78 -2.33
CA PHE A 260 -3.25 27.33 -1.53
C PHE A 260 -2.06 26.35 -1.60
N SER A 261 -0.88 26.89 -1.34
CA SER A 261 0.35 26.10 -1.42
C SER A 261 0.78 25.61 -0.05
N VAL A 262 1.24 24.37 -0.01
CA VAL A 262 1.78 23.72 1.19
C VAL A 262 3.15 23.17 0.88
N TYR A 263 4.14 23.53 1.68
CA TYR A 263 5.43 22.88 1.68
C TYR A 263 5.34 21.59 2.51
N VAL A 264 5.61 20.46 1.89
CA VAL A 264 5.43 19.14 2.54
C VAL A 264 6.49 18.88 3.60
N GLY A 265 7.64 19.57 3.50
CA GLY A 265 8.76 19.33 4.39
C GLY A 265 9.77 18.31 3.84
N ASP A 266 10.86 18.20 4.53
CA ASP A 266 11.94 17.24 4.28
C ASP A 266 12.57 16.81 5.63
N ALA A 267 13.73 16.14 5.58
CA ALA A 267 14.42 15.66 6.79
C ALA A 267 14.83 16.81 7.77
N ASP A 268 15.04 18.02 7.26
CA ASP A 268 15.56 19.16 8.02
C ASP A 268 14.53 20.28 8.24
N THR A 269 13.51 20.35 7.40
CA THR A 269 12.52 21.44 7.35
C THR A 269 11.13 20.92 7.66
N GLU A 270 10.44 21.54 8.61
CA GLU A 270 9.04 21.23 8.95
C GLU A 270 8.09 21.60 7.81
N SER A 271 6.95 20.90 7.75
CA SER A 271 5.86 21.22 6.83
C SER A 271 5.20 22.54 7.24
N TYR A 272 4.81 23.38 6.28
CA TYR A 272 4.10 24.65 6.54
C TYR A 272 3.22 25.07 5.36
N ILE A 273 2.18 25.87 5.66
CA ILE A 273 1.39 26.55 4.64
C ILE A 273 2.21 27.73 4.12
N VAL A 274 2.39 27.78 2.80
CA VAL A 274 3.19 28.82 2.18
C VAL A 274 2.41 30.13 2.18
N SER A 275 3.06 31.20 2.61
CA SER A 275 2.48 32.55 2.55
C SER A 275 2.47 33.09 1.11
N ASP A 276 1.52 34.02 0.82
CA ASP A 276 1.30 34.57 -0.53
C ASP A 276 2.50 35.35 -1.09
N ASP A 277 3.49 35.67 -0.26
CA ASP A 277 4.74 36.35 -0.64
C ASP A 277 5.77 35.40 -1.34
N GLY A 278 5.42 34.12 -1.53
CA GLY A 278 6.02 33.23 -2.54
C GLY A 278 7.46 32.79 -2.28
N ARG A 279 7.96 32.88 -1.05
CA ARG A 279 9.30 32.37 -0.72
C ARG A 279 9.26 30.90 -0.35
N PHE A 280 9.64 30.03 -1.29
CA PHE A 280 9.77 28.59 -1.03
C PHE A 280 11.24 28.21 -0.87
N ALA A 281 11.48 27.24 0.02
CA ALA A 281 12.83 26.66 0.15
C ALA A 281 13.15 25.76 -1.06
N ASP A 282 12.20 24.96 -1.54
CA ASP A 282 12.31 24.10 -2.74
C ASP A 282 10.93 23.86 -3.36
N ALA A 283 10.74 24.29 -4.62
CA ALA A 283 9.48 24.14 -5.35
C ALA A 283 9.08 22.66 -5.57
N ARG A 284 10.03 21.72 -5.53
CA ARG A 284 9.77 20.27 -5.71
C ARG A 284 8.97 19.66 -4.56
N HIS A 285 8.99 20.28 -3.38
CA HIS A 285 8.29 19.81 -2.18
C HIS A 285 7.03 20.63 -1.90
N VAL A 286 6.53 21.38 -2.88
CA VAL A 286 5.30 22.17 -2.75
C VAL A 286 4.15 21.47 -3.44
N ILE A 287 3.03 21.33 -2.73
CA ILE A 287 1.77 20.84 -3.29
C ILE A 287 0.73 21.95 -3.32
N HIS A 288 -0.20 21.87 -4.28
CA HIS A 288 -1.34 22.79 -4.39
C HIS A 288 -2.60 22.07 -3.91
N VAL A 289 -3.19 22.61 -2.86
CA VAL A 289 -4.33 22.01 -2.16
C VAL A 289 -5.58 22.87 -2.40
N PRO A 290 -6.74 22.27 -2.72
CA PRO A 290 -7.99 23.02 -2.81
C PRO A 290 -8.30 23.79 -1.52
N ILE A 291 -8.79 25.03 -1.67
CA ILE A 291 -9.03 25.93 -0.55
C ILE A 291 -10.01 25.35 0.47
N GLU A 292 -10.88 24.46 0.04
CA GLU A 292 -11.86 23.75 0.86
C GLU A 292 -11.24 22.96 2.02
N TYR A 293 -9.98 22.52 1.87
CA TYR A 293 -9.24 21.77 2.89
C TYR A 293 -8.34 22.65 3.77
N ARG A 294 -8.35 23.98 3.60
CA ARG A 294 -7.43 24.88 4.31
C ARG A 294 -7.52 24.74 5.83
N GLN A 295 -8.71 24.59 6.37
CA GLN A 295 -8.92 24.45 7.82
C GLN A 295 -8.31 23.15 8.38
N ASP A 296 -8.32 22.06 7.62
CA ASP A 296 -7.71 20.79 8.03
C ASP A 296 -6.19 20.92 8.12
N PHE A 297 -5.58 21.61 7.14
CA PHE A 297 -4.15 21.88 7.13
C PHE A 297 -3.72 22.87 8.22
N GLU A 298 -4.53 23.86 8.55
CA GLU A 298 -4.28 24.79 9.66
C GLU A 298 -4.39 24.10 11.02
N LYS A 299 -5.25 23.10 11.15
CA LYS A 299 -5.46 22.33 12.38
C LYS A 299 -4.33 21.33 12.66
N ASP A 300 -3.98 20.52 11.70
CA ASP A 300 -2.87 19.53 11.77
C ASP A 300 -2.31 19.25 10.37
N ILE A 301 -1.25 19.96 10.03
CA ILE A 301 -0.65 19.90 8.70
C ILE A 301 -0.10 18.50 8.38
N TYR A 302 0.47 17.77 9.36
CA TYR A 302 1.04 16.44 9.12
C TYR A 302 -0.04 15.39 8.90
N ALA A 303 -1.12 15.43 9.67
CA ALA A 303 -2.28 14.59 9.45
C ALA A 303 -2.92 14.90 8.09
N ALA A 304 -3.13 16.18 7.77
CA ALA A 304 -3.74 16.59 6.50
C ALA A 304 -2.89 16.18 5.27
N ILE A 305 -1.57 16.29 5.34
CA ILE A 305 -0.67 15.82 4.26
C ILE A 305 -0.80 14.30 4.08
N ARG A 306 -0.82 13.53 5.17
CA ARG A 306 -0.95 12.06 5.06
C ARG A 306 -2.35 11.63 4.61
N GLU A 307 -3.37 12.16 5.25
CA GLU A 307 -4.75 11.67 5.10
C GLU A 307 -5.45 12.21 3.87
N LEU A 308 -5.16 13.47 3.48
CA LEU A 308 -5.83 14.13 2.35
C LEU A 308 -4.96 14.21 1.10
N ALA A 309 -3.67 14.54 1.24
CA ALA A 309 -2.76 14.56 0.09
C ALA A 309 -2.17 13.18 -0.23
N GLY A 310 -2.22 12.23 0.71
CA GLY A 310 -1.71 10.88 0.50
C GLY A 310 -0.19 10.77 0.49
N ILE A 311 0.51 11.75 1.05
CA ILE A 311 1.98 11.81 1.03
C ILE A 311 2.53 11.33 2.37
N PRO A 312 3.48 10.36 2.36
CA PRO A 312 4.11 9.86 3.57
C PRO A 312 5.05 10.91 4.18
N VAL A 313 4.60 11.58 5.22
CA VAL A 313 5.39 12.59 5.95
C VAL A 313 5.39 12.29 7.43
N GLN A 314 6.55 12.41 8.07
CA GLN A 314 6.70 12.32 9.52
C GLN A 314 6.94 13.69 10.12
N LYS A 315 6.31 13.93 11.26
CA LYS A 315 6.66 15.10 12.06
C LYS A 315 8.11 14.94 12.51
N PRO A 316 9.00 15.93 12.26
CA PRO A 316 10.38 15.85 12.72
C PRO A 316 10.41 15.62 14.24
N GLU A 317 11.19 14.66 14.69
CA GLU A 317 11.42 14.52 16.13
C GLU A 317 12.04 15.81 16.65
N PRO A 318 11.55 16.35 17.78
CA PRO A 318 12.19 17.51 18.39
C PRO A 318 13.64 17.17 18.63
N LYS A 319 14.54 17.90 17.97
CA LYS A 319 16.00 17.71 18.13
C LYS A 319 16.25 17.62 19.63
N LYS A 320 16.61 16.45 20.15
CA LYS A 320 16.98 16.24 21.56
C LYS A 320 18.10 17.21 21.82
N VAL A 321 17.77 18.38 22.35
CA VAL A 321 18.77 19.33 22.81
C VAL A 321 19.52 18.57 23.89
N SER A 322 20.78 18.18 23.62
CA SER A 322 21.53 17.43 24.61
C SER A 322 21.47 18.24 25.88
N LEU A 323 21.09 17.61 26.98
CA LEU A 323 21.02 18.27 28.30
C LEU A 323 22.28 19.09 28.56
N ARG A 324 23.42 18.68 27.98
CA ARG A 324 24.70 19.45 28.00
C ARG A 324 24.58 20.79 27.24
N CYS A 325 23.93 20.85 26.08
CA CYS A 325 23.74 22.12 25.36
C CYS A 325 22.68 23.01 25.99
N ALA A 326 21.59 22.45 26.50
CA ALA A 326 20.58 23.21 27.25
C ALA A 326 21.15 23.76 28.55
N PHE A 327 21.90 22.94 29.28
CA PHE A 327 22.58 23.35 30.50
C PHE A 327 23.66 24.41 30.22
N ARG A 328 24.45 24.26 29.15
CA ARG A 328 25.45 25.25 28.72
C ARG A 328 24.78 26.59 28.32
N LYS A 329 23.67 26.59 27.56
CA LYS A 329 22.94 27.80 27.22
C LYS A 329 22.32 28.46 28.46
N TRP A 330 21.69 27.69 29.34
CA TRP A 330 21.11 28.19 30.60
C TRP A 330 22.20 28.75 31.52
N PHE A 331 23.33 28.06 31.62
CA PHE A 331 24.50 28.45 32.46
C PHE A 331 25.17 29.73 31.97
N VAL A 332 25.39 29.85 30.65
CA VAL A 332 25.98 31.05 30.01
C VAL A 332 25.02 32.26 30.08
N SER A 333 23.70 32.04 30.02
CA SER A 333 22.75 33.14 30.10
C SER A 333 22.53 33.69 31.50
N ARG A 334 22.74 32.90 32.56
CA ARG A 334 22.55 33.34 33.95
C ARG A 334 23.83 33.73 34.70
N ILE A 335 24.96 33.23 34.27
CA ILE A 335 26.25 33.53 34.90
C ILE A 335 27.08 34.30 33.88
N GLY A 336 26.97 35.61 33.88
CA GLY A 336 27.80 36.45 33.04
C GLY A 336 29.30 36.11 33.26
N LEU A 337 30.13 36.39 32.26
CA LEU A 337 31.58 36.00 32.19
C LEU A 337 32.36 36.20 33.49
N ARG A 338 31.89 36.98 34.44
CA ARG A 338 32.53 37.19 35.75
C ARG A 338 32.24 36.10 36.80
N GLY A 339 31.19 35.27 36.59
CA GLY A 339 30.88 34.15 37.48
C GLY A 339 31.59 32.84 37.16
N LEU A 340 32.21 32.74 35.97
CA LEU A 340 32.91 31.52 35.53
C LEU A 340 34.19 31.22 36.32
N TYR A 341 34.87 32.26 36.85
CA TYR A 341 36.06 32.05 37.67
C TYR A 341 35.75 31.50 39.08
N GLY A 342 34.61 31.84 39.67
CA GLY A 342 34.21 31.34 41.00
C GLY A 342 33.77 29.89 40.99
N LEU A 343 33.18 29.42 39.88
CA LEU A 343 32.64 28.05 39.76
C LEU A 343 33.70 27.03 39.33
N GLY A 344 34.72 27.45 38.65
CA GLY A 344 35.90 26.60 38.38
C GLY A 344 36.60 26.12 39.66
N VAL A 345 36.66 26.98 40.65
CA VAL A 345 37.25 26.68 41.98
C VAL A 345 36.31 25.74 42.78
N LEU A 346 35.00 25.92 42.73
CA LEU A 346 34.03 25.03 43.37
C LEU A 346 33.96 23.63 42.70
N ALA A 347 34.05 23.54 41.39
CA ALA A 347 34.06 22.25 40.66
C ALA A 347 35.35 21.48 40.94
N ALA A 348 36.52 22.15 41.04
CA ALA A 348 37.76 21.53 41.43
C ALA A 348 37.75 21.06 42.90
N PHE A 349 37.08 21.79 43.78
CA PHE A 349 36.88 21.40 45.18
C PHE A 349 36.00 20.16 45.33
N PHE A 350 34.89 20.11 44.59
CA PHE A 350 34.01 18.92 44.58
C PHE A 350 34.64 17.70 43.91
N LEU A 351 35.40 17.86 42.85
CA LEU A 351 36.16 16.77 42.25
C LEU A 351 37.28 16.27 43.17
N GLY A 352 37.92 17.13 43.93
CA GLY A 352 38.90 16.76 44.94
C GLY A 352 38.30 15.96 46.11
N ILE A 353 37.07 16.27 46.51
CA ILE A 353 36.37 15.53 47.55
C ILE A 353 35.94 14.13 47.04
N ILE A 354 35.46 14.04 45.80
CA ILE A 354 35.07 12.74 45.20
C ILE A 354 36.31 11.85 44.99
N TYR A 355 37.41 12.38 44.56
CA TYR A 355 38.67 11.60 44.44
C TYR A 355 39.27 11.21 45.80
N GLY A 356 39.03 12.02 46.84
CA GLY A 356 39.49 11.69 48.19
C GLY A 356 38.63 10.64 48.92
N MET A 357 37.41 10.45 48.46
CA MET A 357 36.47 9.43 49.03
C MET A 357 36.54 8.04 48.38
N TYR A 358 37.18 7.92 47.21
CA TYR A 358 37.29 6.64 46.47
C TYR A 358 38.74 6.17 46.30
N GLY A 359 39.67 6.76 47.04
CA GLY A 359 41.10 6.38 47.04
C GLY A 359 41.45 5.73 48.34
N VAL A 360 40.93 4.51 48.63
CA VAL A 360 41.53 3.47 49.46
C VAL A 360 41.23 2.13 48.83
#